data_69025ef37ca62000596ddfca6db63cec
#
_entry.id   69025ef37ca62000596ddfca6db63cec
#
_cell.length_a   1.000
_cell.length_b   1.000
_cell.length_c   1.000
_cell.angle_alpha   90.00
_cell.angle_beta   90.00
_cell.angle_gamma   90.00
#
_symmetry.space_group_name_H-M   'P 1'
#
loop_
_entity.id
_entity.type
_entity.pdbx_description
1 polymer ?
#
loop_
_entity_poly.entity_id
_entity_poly.type
_entity_poly.pdbx_seq_one_letter_code
_entity_poly.pdbx_strand_id
1 'polypeptide(L)'
;MTKMYQLQTRTTQQMMSYVIITRENRCIVIDGGNAGDADYLLEFLKDKTNSEKVNIDAWFFTHVHSDHVNAFVTLVNSKMDEFFVNKVLYNFPDRELVSQYDYTDSTVLTMDEFYKAVEKLSDTEVVILQNGDKFSFGDVHFEVLLVYDESFMRNSNVVNNSCSIIRMEVEGQTVLFLGDAGVEQGKVLLEKHGEELRSDFVQMAHHGQNGVTKEVYEAIKPKACLWPTPLWLYDNDIGKGYGSGPWQTLVVRDWMQELGVKHHFIDKDGTHEIVLPFVFD
;
A
#
# COMPACT_ATOMS: atom_id res chain seq x y z
N MET A 1 -8.48 20.17 7.18
CA MET A 1 -7.12 19.63 6.96
C MET A 1 -7.27 18.21 6.45
N THR A 2 -6.44 17.83 5.52
CA THR A 2 -6.40 16.46 5.01
C THR A 2 -5.83 15.52 6.05
N LYS A 3 -6.38 14.32 6.15
CA LYS A 3 -5.95 13.28 7.10
C LYS A 3 -5.64 12.02 6.33
N MET A 4 -4.49 11.43 6.62
CA MET A 4 -4.12 10.10 6.19
C MET A 4 -4.15 9.16 7.39
N TYR A 5 -4.70 7.98 7.19
CA TYR A 5 -4.76 6.94 8.21
C TYR A 5 -4.01 5.70 7.73
N GLN A 6 -3.08 5.20 8.56
CA GLN A 6 -2.55 3.86 8.42
C GLN A 6 -3.37 2.94 9.31
N LEU A 7 -4.07 1.97 8.74
CA LEU A 7 -4.93 1.08 9.50
C LEU A 7 -4.14 -0.07 10.11
N GLN A 8 -4.52 -0.44 11.33
CA GLN A 8 -4.01 -1.63 11.99
C GLN A 8 -4.77 -2.87 11.53
N THR A 9 -4.07 -3.97 11.26
CA THR A 9 -4.70 -5.27 10.98
C THR A 9 -5.59 -5.73 12.16
N ARG A 10 -6.72 -6.34 11.82
CA ARG A 10 -7.62 -7.02 12.78
C ARG A 10 -7.46 -8.53 12.77
N THR A 11 -6.51 -9.00 11.98
CA THR A 11 -6.14 -10.41 11.89
C THR A 11 -4.80 -10.67 12.59
N THR A 12 -4.29 -11.89 12.49
CA THR A 12 -2.93 -12.23 12.93
C THR A 12 -1.91 -12.11 11.80
N GLN A 13 -2.35 -11.66 10.62
CA GLN A 13 -1.51 -11.52 9.43
C GLN A 13 -1.04 -10.07 9.27
N GLN A 14 -0.03 -9.86 8.45
CA GLN A 14 0.32 -8.53 7.96
C GLN A 14 -0.77 -8.02 7.03
N MET A 15 -0.88 -6.72 6.88
CA MET A 15 -1.73 -6.09 5.86
C MET A 15 -1.23 -4.70 5.48
N MET A 16 -1.62 -4.22 4.32
CA MET A 16 -1.48 -2.81 3.96
C MET A 16 -2.85 -2.19 3.67
N SER A 17 -3.16 -1.10 4.37
CA SER A 17 -4.37 -0.33 4.12
C SER A 17 -4.18 1.12 4.59
N TYR A 18 -4.38 2.07 3.67
CA TYR A 18 -4.37 3.50 3.96
C TYR A 18 -5.69 4.13 3.52
N VAL A 19 -6.21 5.00 4.38
CA VAL A 19 -7.40 5.82 4.07
C VAL A 19 -6.99 7.27 4.10
N ILE A 20 -7.32 8.03 3.06
CA ILE A 20 -7.10 9.46 2.97
C ILE A 20 -8.45 10.17 2.90
N ILE A 21 -8.69 11.05 3.85
CA ILE A 21 -9.86 11.94 3.85
C ILE A 21 -9.36 13.37 3.61
N THR A 22 -9.70 13.92 2.45
CA THR A 22 -9.26 15.25 2.05
C THR A 22 -9.99 16.33 2.85
N ARG A 23 -9.47 17.55 2.80
CA ARG A 23 -10.13 18.73 3.39
C ARG A 23 -11.57 18.94 2.84
N GLU A 24 -11.84 18.48 1.62
CA GLU A 24 -13.15 18.55 0.96
C GLU A 24 -14.01 17.31 1.21
N ASN A 25 -13.61 16.46 2.15
CA ASN A 25 -14.28 15.19 2.48
C ASN A 25 -14.31 14.17 1.31
N ARG A 26 -13.31 14.21 0.41
CA ARG A 26 -13.08 13.14 -0.55
C ARG A 26 -12.44 11.95 0.16
N CYS A 27 -12.84 10.75 -0.22
CA CYS A 27 -12.34 9.51 0.37
C CYS A 27 -11.51 8.75 -0.65
N ILE A 28 -10.24 8.51 -0.33
CA ILE A 28 -9.33 7.71 -1.15
C ILE A 28 -8.80 6.56 -0.31
N VAL A 29 -8.71 5.37 -0.89
CA VAL A 29 -8.16 4.17 -0.24
C VAL A 29 -6.96 3.67 -1.06
N ILE A 30 -5.90 3.25 -0.38
CA ILE A 30 -4.76 2.55 -0.98
C ILE A 30 -4.67 1.18 -0.33
N ASP A 31 -4.83 0.13 -1.12
CA ASP A 31 -5.00 -1.25 -0.69
C ASP A 31 -6.17 -1.42 0.31
N GLY A 32 -6.29 -2.53 0.98
CA GLY A 32 -7.46 -2.73 1.86
C GLY A 32 -7.23 -3.73 2.99
N GLY A 33 -6.20 -4.57 2.86
CA GLY A 33 -5.93 -5.63 3.83
C GLY A 33 -6.54 -6.97 3.48
N ASN A 34 -6.52 -7.87 4.45
CA ASN A 34 -7.04 -9.23 4.34
C ASN A 34 -8.57 -9.26 4.35
N ALA A 35 -9.16 -10.38 3.96
CA ALA A 35 -10.60 -10.60 4.05
C ALA A 35 -11.16 -10.35 5.47
N GLY A 36 -10.41 -10.71 6.50
CA GLY A 36 -10.81 -10.49 7.91
C GLY A 36 -10.75 -9.04 8.38
N ASP A 37 -10.14 -8.14 7.59
CA ASP A 37 -10.06 -6.70 7.87
C ASP A 37 -11.23 -5.93 7.22
N ALA A 38 -12.02 -6.58 6.36
CA ALA A 38 -13.05 -5.94 5.53
C ALA A 38 -14.11 -5.15 6.33
N ASP A 39 -14.72 -5.79 7.33
CA ASP A 39 -15.75 -5.14 8.13
C ASP A 39 -15.17 -3.94 8.91
N TYR A 40 -13.96 -4.07 9.43
CA TYR A 40 -13.28 -2.97 10.11
C TYR A 40 -13.01 -1.80 9.16
N LEU A 41 -12.50 -2.08 7.96
CA LEU A 41 -12.27 -1.04 6.94
C LEU A 41 -13.57 -0.31 6.62
N LEU A 42 -14.67 -1.01 6.37
CA LEU A 42 -15.96 -0.39 6.04
C LEU A 42 -16.50 0.48 7.18
N GLU A 43 -16.49 -0.03 8.42
CA GLU A 43 -16.93 0.74 9.60
C GLU A 43 -16.02 1.97 9.82
N PHE A 44 -14.72 1.83 9.61
CA PHE A 44 -13.77 2.94 9.66
C PHE A 44 -14.09 4.02 8.61
N LEU A 45 -14.37 3.61 7.38
CA LEU A 45 -14.75 4.51 6.30
C LEU A 45 -16.05 5.25 6.61
N LYS A 46 -17.08 4.56 7.13
CA LYS A 46 -18.33 5.19 7.57
C LYS A 46 -18.10 6.23 8.66
N ASP A 47 -17.31 5.89 9.69
CA ASP A 47 -16.96 6.81 10.77
C ASP A 47 -16.25 8.06 10.24
N LYS A 48 -15.24 7.90 9.39
CA LYS A 48 -14.42 9.02 8.91
C LYS A 48 -15.13 9.90 7.88
N THR A 49 -16.03 9.34 7.09
CA THR A 49 -16.85 10.10 6.13
C THR A 49 -18.18 10.59 6.72
N ASN A 50 -18.51 10.15 7.93
CA ASN A 50 -19.82 10.38 8.59
C ASN A 50 -20.98 10.01 7.65
N SER A 51 -20.93 8.84 7.03
CA SER A 51 -21.90 8.38 6.05
C SER A 51 -22.19 6.88 6.21
N GLU A 52 -23.46 6.51 6.25
CA GLU A 52 -23.91 5.10 6.28
C GLU A 52 -23.62 4.40 4.93
N LYS A 53 -23.64 5.15 3.81
CA LYS A 53 -23.22 4.68 2.50
C LYS A 53 -22.02 5.50 2.02
N VAL A 54 -20.86 4.86 2.07
CA VAL A 54 -19.59 5.54 1.78
C VAL A 54 -19.43 5.76 0.28
N ASN A 55 -19.05 6.99 -0.12
CA ASN A 55 -18.56 7.26 -1.47
C ASN A 55 -17.03 7.27 -1.47
N ILE A 56 -16.41 6.30 -2.12
CA ILE A 56 -14.96 6.19 -2.29
C ILE A 56 -14.61 6.79 -3.65
N ASP A 57 -13.92 7.94 -3.65
CA ASP A 57 -13.54 8.63 -4.88
C ASP A 57 -12.53 7.85 -5.72
N ALA A 58 -11.59 7.18 -5.04
CA ALA A 58 -10.60 6.33 -5.68
C ALA A 58 -10.14 5.20 -4.76
N TRP A 59 -9.97 4.01 -5.31
CA TRP A 59 -9.34 2.89 -4.64
C TRP A 59 -8.14 2.43 -5.46
N PHE A 60 -6.95 2.72 -4.97
CA PHE A 60 -5.69 2.31 -5.58
C PHE A 60 -5.28 0.94 -5.03
N PHE A 61 -4.77 0.09 -5.90
CA PHE A 61 -4.15 -1.18 -5.53
C PHE A 61 -2.70 -1.20 -6.00
N THR A 62 -1.80 -1.46 -5.05
CA THR A 62 -0.37 -1.54 -5.34
C THR A 62 -0.04 -2.81 -6.10
N HIS A 63 -0.49 -3.97 -5.62
CA HIS A 63 -0.32 -5.28 -6.25
C HIS A 63 -1.39 -6.27 -5.75
N VAL A 64 -1.39 -7.51 -6.25
CA VAL A 64 -2.52 -8.45 -6.12
C VAL A 64 -2.36 -9.50 -5.01
N HIS A 65 -1.55 -9.27 -3.98
CA HIS A 65 -1.53 -10.18 -2.83
C HIS A 65 -2.77 -10.04 -1.93
N SER A 66 -3.09 -11.10 -1.22
CA SER A 66 -4.31 -11.22 -0.41
C SER A 66 -4.41 -10.20 0.72
N ASP A 67 -3.29 -9.84 1.32
CA ASP A 67 -3.16 -8.84 2.39
C ASP A 67 -3.20 -7.37 1.90
N HIS A 68 -3.45 -7.18 0.60
CA HIS A 68 -3.69 -5.89 -0.06
C HIS A 68 -5.09 -5.79 -0.67
N VAL A 69 -5.60 -6.87 -1.30
CA VAL A 69 -6.84 -6.77 -2.08
C VAL A 69 -8.06 -7.48 -1.46
N ASN A 70 -7.87 -8.43 -0.52
CA ASN A 70 -8.97 -9.29 -0.12
C ASN A 70 -10.06 -8.60 0.72
N ALA A 71 -9.77 -7.51 1.42
CA ALA A 71 -10.82 -6.73 2.05
C ALA A 71 -11.76 -6.11 1.01
N PHE A 72 -11.22 -5.54 -0.08
CA PHE A 72 -12.03 -5.05 -1.19
C PHE A 72 -12.88 -6.15 -1.82
N VAL A 73 -12.27 -7.31 -2.15
CA VAL A 73 -12.99 -8.45 -2.72
C VAL A 73 -14.13 -8.90 -1.81
N THR A 74 -13.89 -8.96 -0.50
CA THR A 74 -14.88 -9.33 0.51
C THR A 74 -16.02 -8.31 0.57
N LEU A 75 -15.70 -7.02 0.60
CA LEU A 75 -16.71 -5.94 0.64
C LEU A 75 -17.57 -5.94 -0.62
N VAL A 76 -16.99 -6.05 -1.80
CA VAL A 76 -17.75 -6.12 -3.06
C VAL A 76 -18.67 -7.33 -3.08
N ASN A 77 -18.23 -8.47 -2.54
CA ASN A 77 -19.05 -9.69 -2.54
C ASN A 77 -20.18 -9.69 -1.52
N SER A 78 -20.07 -8.90 -0.43
CA SER A 78 -20.99 -9.02 0.70
C SER A 78 -21.67 -7.73 1.14
N LYS A 79 -21.17 -6.54 0.74
CA LYS A 79 -21.55 -5.22 1.29
C LYS A 79 -21.73 -4.13 0.22
N MET A 80 -21.95 -4.47 -1.05
CA MET A 80 -22.05 -3.49 -2.15
C MET A 80 -23.12 -2.40 -1.95
N ASP A 81 -24.14 -2.67 -1.15
CA ASP A 81 -25.18 -1.67 -0.85
C ASP A 81 -24.70 -0.58 0.13
N GLU A 82 -23.58 -0.80 0.83
CA GLU A 82 -23.08 0.06 1.89
C GLU A 82 -22.01 1.05 1.41
N PHE A 83 -21.50 0.90 0.19
CA PHE A 83 -20.52 1.81 -0.39
C PHE A 83 -20.66 1.93 -1.90
N PHE A 84 -19.97 2.92 -2.46
CA PHE A 84 -19.79 3.13 -3.89
C PHE A 84 -18.34 3.51 -4.17
N VAL A 85 -17.76 3.01 -5.26
CA VAL A 85 -16.40 3.32 -5.69
C VAL A 85 -16.45 4.01 -7.05
N ASN A 86 -15.96 5.25 -7.14
CA ASN A 86 -15.94 5.98 -8.40
C ASN A 86 -14.85 5.45 -9.36
N LYS A 87 -13.65 5.16 -8.81
CA LYS A 87 -12.50 4.66 -9.58
C LYS A 87 -11.81 3.51 -8.86
N VAL A 88 -11.53 2.44 -9.59
CA VAL A 88 -10.61 1.37 -9.18
C VAL A 88 -9.37 1.49 -10.05
N LEU A 89 -8.20 1.66 -9.41
CA LEU A 89 -6.93 1.97 -10.09
C LEU A 89 -5.88 0.93 -9.72
N TYR A 90 -5.35 0.23 -10.71
CA TYR A 90 -4.33 -0.80 -10.52
C TYR A 90 -3.52 -1.02 -11.79
N ASN A 91 -2.39 -1.73 -11.66
CA ASN A 91 -1.67 -2.35 -12.79
C ASN A 91 -1.06 -3.66 -12.27
N PHE A 92 -1.60 -4.79 -12.73
CA PHE A 92 -1.14 -6.12 -12.34
C PHE A 92 -0.52 -6.83 -13.52
N PRO A 93 0.45 -7.74 -13.30
CA PRO A 93 0.99 -8.59 -14.35
C PRO A 93 -0.07 -9.54 -14.91
N ASP A 94 0.18 -10.06 -16.10
CA ASP A 94 -0.71 -11.03 -16.70
C ASP A 94 -0.83 -12.30 -15.83
N ARG A 95 -2.05 -12.86 -15.77
CA ARG A 95 -2.36 -14.06 -15.00
C ARG A 95 -1.45 -15.25 -15.36
N GLU A 96 -1.13 -15.42 -16.65
CA GLU A 96 -0.24 -16.48 -17.11
C GLU A 96 1.17 -16.32 -16.54
N LEU A 97 1.69 -15.09 -16.50
CA LEU A 97 2.98 -14.78 -15.90
C LEU A 97 2.99 -15.06 -14.40
N VAL A 98 1.95 -14.65 -13.67
CA VAL A 98 1.81 -14.95 -12.24
C VAL A 98 1.79 -16.46 -12.02
N SER A 99 0.99 -17.21 -12.77
CA SER A 99 0.93 -18.67 -12.68
C SER A 99 2.26 -19.38 -12.98
N GLN A 100 3.10 -18.78 -13.82
CA GLN A 100 4.39 -19.34 -14.17
C GLN A 100 5.46 -19.13 -13.09
N TYR A 101 5.43 -18.00 -12.38
CA TYR A 101 6.50 -17.58 -11.50
C TYR A 101 6.12 -17.53 -10.01
N ASP A 102 4.85 -17.39 -9.68
CA ASP A 102 4.38 -17.54 -8.30
C ASP A 102 3.97 -18.99 -8.07
N TYR A 103 4.75 -19.66 -7.22
CA TYR A 103 4.57 -21.11 -6.95
C TYR A 103 3.36 -21.41 -6.03
N THR A 104 2.63 -20.38 -5.62
CA THR A 104 1.42 -20.56 -4.82
C THR A 104 0.18 -20.31 -5.69
N ASP A 105 -0.62 -21.34 -5.91
CA ASP A 105 -1.92 -21.19 -6.60
C ASP A 105 -2.83 -20.13 -5.92
N SER A 106 -2.52 -19.77 -4.67
CA SER A 106 -3.28 -18.80 -3.89
C SER A 106 -3.28 -17.39 -4.50
N THR A 107 -2.17 -16.92 -5.07
CA THR A 107 -2.10 -15.58 -5.67
C THR A 107 -2.93 -15.52 -6.97
N VAL A 108 -2.86 -16.57 -7.79
CA VAL A 108 -3.68 -16.66 -9.00
C VAL A 108 -5.19 -16.66 -8.65
N LEU A 109 -5.57 -17.39 -7.60
CA LEU A 109 -6.96 -17.38 -7.12
C LEU A 109 -7.37 -15.99 -6.59
N THR A 110 -6.51 -15.32 -5.84
CA THR A 110 -6.74 -13.95 -5.37
C THR A 110 -6.95 -12.98 -6.55
N MET A 111 -6.11 -13.10 -7.59
CA MET A 111 -6.22 -12.31 -8.80
C MET A 111 -7.54 -12.56 -9.54
N ASP A 112 -7.94 -13.83 -9.70
CA ASP A 112 -9.20 -14.21 -10.32
C ASP A 112 -10.41 -13.66 -9.53
N GLU A 113 -10.37 -13.71 -8.20
CA GLU A 113 -11.44 -13.16 -7.35
C GLU A 113 -11.46 -11.62 -7.37
N PHE A 114 -10.31 -10.96 -7.45
CA PHE A 114 -10.24 -9.51 -7.62
C PHE A 114 -10.91 -9.07 -8.93
N TYR A 115 -10.59 -9.69 -10.05
CA TYR A 115 -11.22 -9.35 -11.34
C TYR A 115 -12.73 -9.59 -11.34
N LYS A 116 -13.19 -10.73 -10.78
CA LYS A 116 -14.62 -10.97 -10.60
C LYS A 116 -15.31 -9.93 -9.72
N ALA A 117 -14.63 -9.42 -8.70
CA ALA A 117 -15.15 -8.34 -7.86
C ALA A 117 -15.25 -7.03 -8.66
N VAL A 118 -14.21 -6.68 -9.40
CA VAL A 118 -14.22 -5.48 -10.27
C VAL A 118 -15.34 -5.54 -11.31
N GLU A 119 -15.57 -6.70 -11.94
CA GLU A 119 -16.66 -6.89 -12.92
C GLU A 119 -18.08 -6.65 -12.36
N LYS A 120 -18.27 -6.74 -11.03
CA LYS A 120 -19.56 -6.45 -10.37
C LYS A 120 -19.84 -4.95 -10.22
N LEU A 121 -18.85 -4.10 -10.36
CA LEU A 121 -18.93 -2.66 -10.17
C LEU A 121 -19.33 -1.95 -11.47
N SER A 122 -20.61 -1.95 -11.82
CA SER A 122 -21.12 -1.48 -13.12
C SER A 122 -20.92 0.02 -13.38
N ASP A 123 -20.89 0.83 -12.32
CA ASP A 123 -20.80 2.31 -12.41
C ASP A 123 -19.43 2.84 -12.01
N THR A 124 -18.42 1.98 -11.91
CA THR A 124 -17.06 2.30 -11.50
C THR A 124 -16.15 2.42 -12.72
N GLU A 125 -15.37 3.49 -12.79
CA GLU A 125 -14.30 3.63 -13.77
C GLU A 125 -13.11 2.76 -13.36
N VAL A 126 -12.71 1.83 -14.23
CA VAL A 126 -11.52 1.01 -14.05
C VAL A 126 -10.36 1.64 -14.80
N VAL A 127 -9.29 1.96 -14.10
CA VAL A 127 -8.09 2.61 -14.64
C VAL A 127 -6.90 1.68 -14.51
N ILE A 128 -6.30 1.30 -15.64
CA ILE A 128 -5.02 0.59 -15.65
C ILE A 128 -3.90 1.62 -15.60
N LEU A 129 -3.24 1.68 -14.45
CA LEU A 129 -2.20 2.68 -14.16
C LEU A 129 -1.02 2.59 -15.14
N GLN A 130 -0.48 3.75 -15.49
CA GLN A 130 0.69 3.92 -16.34
C GLN A 130 1.74 4.79 -15.64
N ASN A 131 3.01 4.62 -16.01
CA ASN A 131 4.08 5.53 -15.55
C ASN A 131 3.76 6.98 -15.91
N GLY A 132 3.80 7.87 -14.93
CA GLY A 132 3.54 9.30 -15.09
C GLY A 132 2.07 9.71 -15.02
N ASP A 133 1.13 8.78 -14.80
CA ASP A 133 -0.27 9.12 -14.57
C ASP A 133 -0.42 10.02 -13.34
N LYS A 134 -1.33 11.01 -13.45
CA LYS A 134 -1.61 11.96 -12.38
C LYS A 134 -3.09 12.05 -12.08
N PHE A 135 -3.42 12.05 -10.81
CA PHE A 135 -4.79 12.15 -10.30
C PHE A 135 -4.88 13.23 -9.24
N SER A 136 -6.04 13.90 -9.14
CA SER A 136 -6.28 14.93 -8.12
C SER A 136 -7.65 14.73 -7.49
N PHE A 137 -7.69 14.75 -6.17
CA PHE A 137 -8.91 14.64 -5.37
C PHE A 137 -8.90 15.75 -4.32
N GLY A 138 -9.52 16.90 -4.66
CA GLY A 138 -9.43 18.11 -3.86
C GLY A 138 -7.99 18.61 -3.76
N ASP A 139 -7.48 18.69 -2.53
CA ASP A 139 -6.12 19.14 -2.20
C ASP A 139 -5.06 18.03 -2.19
N VAL A 140 -5.44 16.81 -2.59
CA VAL A 140 -4.54 15.66 -2.67
C VAL A 140 -4.21 15.34 -4.13
N HIS A 141 -2.93 15.22 -4.43
CA HIS A 141 -2.42 14.90 -5.76
C HIS A 141 -1.63 13.60 -5.72
N PHE A 142 -1.85 12.75 -6.72
CA PHE A 142 -1.14 11.48 -6.89
C PHE A 142 -0.38 11.47 -8.19
N GLU A 143 0.82 10.87 -8.18
CA GLU A 143 1.63 10.58 -9.35
C GLU A 143 2.10 9.12 -9.30
N VAL A 144 1.92 8.40 -10.39
CA VAL A 144 2.41 7.03 -10.55
C VAL A 144 3.84 7.09 -11.07
N LEU A 145 4.80 6.71 -10.22
CA LEU A 145 6.21 6.75 -10.57
C LEU A 145 6.67 5.51 -11.33
N LEU A 146 6.16 4.34 -10.94
CA LEU A 146 6.53 3.08 -11.56
C LEU A 146 5.37 2.11 -11.51
N VAL A 147 5.11 1.42 -12.61
CA VAL A 147 4.22 0.26 -12.70
C VAL A 147 4.98 -0.95 -13.21
N TYR A 148 4.33 -2.10 -13.19
CA TYR A 148 4.85 -3.35 -13.72
C TYR A 148 5.41 -3.19 -15.15
N ASP A 149 6.57 -3.82 -15.37
CA ASP A 149 7.23 -3.92 -16.69
C ASP A 149 7.75 -5.35 -16.88
N GLU A 150 7.24 -6.05 -17.89
CA GLU A 150 7.60 -7.45 -18.18
C GLU A 150 9.10 -7.69 -18.40
N SER A 151 9.87 -6.67 -18.76
CA SER A 151 11.28 -6.82 -19.13
C SER A 151 12.17 -7.19 -17.95
N PHE A 152 11.77 -6.89 -16.70
CA PHE A 152 12.62 -7.12 -15.51
C PHE A 152 11.97 -7.95 -14.38
N MET A 153 10.72 -8.40 -14.53
CA MET A 153 9.93 -9.01 -13.45
C MET A 153 9.65 -10.49 -13.63
N ARG A 154 10.56 -11.23 -14.25
CA ARG A 154 10.38 -12.67 -14.54
C ARG A 154 11.10 -13.54 -13.53
N ASN A 155 10.68 -13.50 -12.27
CA ASN A 155 11.23 -14.35 -11.22
C ASN A 155 10.14 -14.74 -10.20
N SER A 156 10.51 -15.52 -9.18
CA SER A 156 9.57 -15.99 -8.13
C SER A 156 9.00 -14.88 -7.24
N ASN A 157 9.46 -13.64 -7.39
CA ASN A 157 8.96 -12.47 -6.69
C ASN A 157 8.18 -11.51 -7.62
N VAL A 158 7.64 -12.05 -8.72
CA VAL A 158 6.98 -11.25 -9.79
C VAL A 158 5.86 -10.38 -9.25
N VAL A 159 5.06 -10.87 -8.31
CA VAL A 159 3.91 -10.14 -7.77
C VAL A 159 4.34 -8.97 -6.91
N ASN A 160 5.29 -9.16 -5.99
CA ASN A 160 5.84 -8.05 -5.20
C ASN A 160 6.60 -7.04 -6.08
N ASN A 161 7.38 -7.52 -7.06
CA ASN A 161 8.07 -6.65 -8.00
C ASN A 161 7.14 -6.00 -9.05
N SER A 162 5.84 -6.21 -8.98
CA SER A 162 4.83 -5.59 -9.86
C SER A 162 4.08 -4.43 -9.20
N CYS A 163 4.52 -3.96 -8.05
CA CYS A 163 3.83 -2.89 -7.34
C CYS A 163 3.73 -1.61 -8.18
N SER A 164 2.55 -1.00 -8.17
CA SER A 164 2.37 0.39 -8.57
C SER A 164 2.97 1.28 -7.48
N ILE A 165 4.08 1.95 -7.78
CA ILE A 165 4.75 2.89 -6.87
C ILE A 165 4.10 4.25 -7.04
N ILE A 166 3.50 4.77 -5.97
CA ILE A 166 2.65 5.95 -6.02
C ILE A 166 3.19 7.02 -5.07
N ARG A 167 3.34 8.24 -5.58
CA ARG A 167 3.60 9.43 -4.76
C ARG A 167 2.30 10.19 -4.54
N MET A 168 2.01 10.50 -3.29
CA MET A 168 0.96 11.43 -2.90
C MET A 168 1.59 12.75 -2.47
N GLU A 169 0.97 13.86 -2.83
CA GLU A 169 1.35 15.21 -2.39
C GLU A 169 0.12 15.92 -1.79
N VAL A 170 0.35 16.56 -0.64
CA VAL A 170 -0.63 17.43 0.04
C VAL A 170 0.09 18.67 0.57
N GLU A 171 -0.25 19.84 0.04
CA GLU A 171 0.30 21.14 0.47
C GLU A 171 1.85 21.14 0.53
N GLY A 172 2.50 20.52 -0.45
CA GLY A 172 3.96 20.45 -0.58
C GLY A 172 4.63 19.37 0.27
N GLN A 173 3.89 18.59 1.06
CA GLN A 173 4.40 17.37 1.69
C GLN A 173 4.12 16.14 0.85
N THR A 174 5.08 15.23 0.81
CA THR A 174 5.04 14.04 -0.03
C THR A 174 5.05 12.76 0.78
N VAL A 175 4.25 11.80 0.33
CA VAL A 175 4.22 10.41 0.84
C VAL A 175 4.48 9.47 -0.31
N LEU A 176 5.46 8.59 -0.18
CA LEU A 176 5.80 7.58 -1.18
C LEU A 176 5.31 6.21 -0.72
N PHE A 177 4.41 5.62 -1.49
CA PHE A 177 3.92 4.26 -1.30
C PHE A 177 4.68 3.31 -2.21
N LEU A 178 5.41 2.36 -1.62
CA LEU A 178 6.24 1.38 -2.32
C LEU A 178 5.52 0.03 -2.50
N GLY A 179 4.38 -0.17 -1.82
CA GLY A 179 3.76 -1.49 -1.72
C GLY A 179 4.73 -2.51 -1.16
N ASP A 180 4.80 -3.66 -1.79
CA ASP A 180 5.72 -4.73 -1.42
C ASP A 180 6.94 -4.84 -2.36
N ALA A 181 7.27 -3.72 -3.02
CA ALA A 181 8.37 -3.66 -3.99
C ALA A 181 9.63 -4.37 -3.48
N GLY A 182 10.14 -5.29 -4.29
CA GLY A 182 11.36 -6.05 -4.00
C GLY A 182 12.62 -5.35 -4.53
N VAL A 183 13.73 -6.05 -4.42
CA VAL A 183 15.06 -5.56 -4.79
C VAL A 183 15.13 -5.13 -6.27
N GLU A 184 14.57 -5.94 -7.17
CA GLU A 184 14.64 -5.69 -8.60
C GLU A 184 13.83 -4.44 -8.98
N GLN A 185 12.61 -4.31 -8.45
CA GLN A 185 11.79 -3.13 -8.70
C GLN A 185 12.41 -1.88 -8.08
N GLY A 186 12.97 -1.98 -6.86
CA GLY A 186 13.69 -0.91 -6.21
C GLY A 186 14.88 -0.40 -7.04
N LYS A 187 15.62 -1.31 -7.68
CA LYS A 187 16.73 -0.95 -8.58
C LYS A 187 16.24 -0.13 -9.77
N VAL A 188 15.17 -0.58 -10.44
CA VAL A 188 14.59 0.14 -11.57
C VAL A 188 14.07 1.51 -11.16
N LEU A 189 13.44 1.58 -9.98
CA LEU A 189 12.95 2.83 -9.41
C LEU A 189 14.09 3.84 -9.22
N LEU A 190 15.24 3.41 -8.66
CA LEU A 190 16.44 4.22 -8.52
C LEU A 190 17.01 4.66 -9.87
N GLU A 191 17.12 3.76 -10.83
CA GLU A 191 17.65 4.06 -12.15
C GLU A 191 16.81 5.10 -12.90
N LYS A 192 15.48 5.06 -12.74
CA LYS A 192 14.55 5.98 -13.41
C LYS A 192 14.44 7.35 -12.72
N HIS A 193 14.44 7.40 -11.39
CA HIS A 193 14.09 8.60 -10.64
C HIS A 193 15.21 9.15 -9.76
N GLY A 194 16.15 8.32 -9.29
CA GLY A 194 17.28 8.77 -8.47
C GLY A 194 16.87 9.69 -7.31
N GLU A 195 17.44 10.90 -7.26
CA GLU A 195 17.15 11.89 -6.20
C GLU A 195 15.71 12.46 -6.26
N GLU A 196 14.99 12.30 -7.36
CA GLU A 196 13.58 12.70 -7.48
C GLU A 196 12.65 11.88 -6.58
N LEU A 197 13.13 10.73 -6.04
CA LEU A 197 12.41 9.92 -5.06
C LEU A 197 12.22 10.61 -3.71
N ARG A 198 12.93 11.71 -3.45
CA ARG A 198 12.86 12.40 -2.16
C ARG A 198 11.42 12.64 -1.74
N SER A 199 11.07 12.15 -0.51
CA SER A 199 9.73 12.24 0.03
C SER A 199 9.77 12.39 1.56
N ASP A 200 8.81 13.14 2.12
CA ASP A 200 8.75 13.38 3.56
C ASP A 200 8.39 12.10 4.34
N PHE A 201 7.47 11.33 3.78
CA PHE A 201 7.06 10.03 4.32
C PHE A 201 7.37 8.92 3.32
N VAL A 202 7.69 7.74 3.82
CA VAL A 202 7.78 6.52 3.03
C VAL A 202 7.00 5.38 3.71
N GLN A 203 6.14 4.70 2.95
CA GLN A 203 5.63 3.41 3.37
C GLN A 203 6.74 2.37 3.19
N MET A 204 7.05 1.65 4.25
CA MET A 204 8.14 0.66 4.28
C MET A 204 7.79 -0.52 3.39
N ALA A 205 8.58 -0.72 2.34
CA ALA A 205 8.33 -1.74 1.34
C ALA A 205 8.21 -3.14 1.97
N HIS A 206 7.26 -3.93 1.48
CA HIS A 206 7.00 -5.30 1.91
C HIS A 206 6.86 -5.38 3.44
N HIS A 207 6.00 -4.53 4.00
CA HIS A 207 5.75 -4.42 5.43
C HIS A 207 7.01 -4.18 6.29
N GLY A 208 8.06 -3.58 5.70
CA GLY A 208 9.33 -3.34 6.37
C GLY A 208 10.23 -4.56 6.53
N GLN A 209 9.99 -5.62 5.72
CA GLN A 209 10.83 -6.83 5.71
C GLN A 209 11.73 -6.88 4.46
N ASN A 210 11.72 -7.99 3.70
CA ASN A 210 12.58 -8.25 2.54
C ASN A 210 12.10 -7.49 1.28
N GLY A 211 12.01 -6.16 1.35
CA GLY A 211 11.59 -5.28 0.26
C GLY A 211 12.76 -4.71 -0.53
N VAL A 212 12.67 -3.40 -0.85
CA VAL A 212 13.73 -2.67 -1.56
C VAL A 212 15.02 -2.58 -0.73
N THR A 213 16.14 -2.26 -1.40
CA THR A 213 17.44 -2.13 -0.72
C THR A 213 17.59 -0.78 0.02
N LYS A 214 18.63 -0.66 0.85
CA LYS A 214 18.93 0.55 1.63
C LYS A 214 19.12 1.78 0.75
N GLU A 215 19.74 1.62 -0.43
CA GLU A 215 20.01 2.70 -1.36
C GLU A 215 18.72 3.39 -1.85
N VAL A 216 17.60 2.67 -1.92
CA VAL A 216 16.29 3.27 -2.24
C VAL A 216 15.88 4.24 -1.12
N TYR A 217 15.99 3.83 0.13
CA TYR A 217 15.65 4.69 1.27
C TYR A 217 16.64 5.86 1.41
N GLU A 218 17.91 5.66 1.06
CA GLU A 218 18.92 6.73 0.99
C GLU A 218 18.58 7.79 -0.06
N ALA A 219 18.00 7.40 -1.19
CA ALA A 219 17.51 8.32 -2.22
C ALA A 219 16.23 9.04 -1.78
N ILE A 220 15.30 8.33 -1.12
CA ILE A 220 14.03 8.90 -0.61
C ILE A 220 14.30 9.93 0.49
N LYS A 221 15.27 9.69 1.36
CA LYS A 221 15.62 10.56 2.52
C LYS A 221 14.40 10.90 3.39
N PRO A 222 13.64 9.91 3.87
CA PRO A 222 12.39 10.15 4.57
C PRO A 222 12.61 10.83 5.92
N LYS A 223 11.65 11.66 6.33
CA LYS A 223 11.56 12.21 7.70
C LYS A 223 10.72 11.31 8.61
N ALA A 224 9.78 10.57 8.00
CA ALA A 224 8.90 9.65 8.69
C ALA A 224 8.72 8.34 7.91
N CYS A 225 8.58 7.23 8.64
CA CYS A 225 8.33 5.91 8.12
C CYS A 225 6.95 5.40 8.54
N LEU A 226 6.20 4.89 7.57
CA LEU A 226 4.93 4.22 7.75
C LEU A 226 5.17 2.71 7.68
N TRP A 227 4.98 2.02 8.80
CA TRP A 227 5.26 0.59 8.92
C TRP A 227 3.95 -0.19 8.99
N PRO A 228 3.45 -0.75 7.87
CA PRO A 228 2.32 -1.67 7.89
C PRO A 228 2.78 -3.04 8.43
N THR A 229 3.32 -3.05 9.66
CA THR A 229 4.11 -4.13 10.24
C THR A 229 3.52 -4.56 11.58
N PRO A 230 2.86 -5.72 11.69
CA PRO A 230 2.35 -6.24 12.94
C PRO A 230 3.50 -6.63 13.89
N LEU A 231 3.17 -6.78 15.18
CA LEU A 231 4.16 -6.99 16.24
C LEU A 231 5.14 -8.14 15.97
N TRP A 232 4.63 -9.29 15.55
CA TRP A 232 5.46 -10.47 15.30
C TRP A 232 6.49 -10.24 14.18
N LEU A 233 6.11 -9.51 13.14
CA LEU A 233 6.99 -9.16 12.03
C LEU A 233 7.95 -8.03 12.41
N TYR A 234 7.48 -7.02 13.15
CA TYR A 234 8.30 -5.91 13.62
C TYR A 234 9.42 -6.38 14.56
N ASP A 235 9.11 -7.35 15.42
CA ASP A 235 10.08 -7.97 16.33
C ASP A 235 10.82 -9.17 15.69
N ASN A 236 10.51 -9.50 14.43
CA ASN A 236 11.04 -10.65 13.71
C ASN A 236 10.93 -11.94 14.53
N ASP A 237 9.74 -12.21 15.08
CA ASP A 237 9.46 -13.30 16.02
C ASP A 237 8.52 -14.34 15.42
N ILE A 238 9.00 -15.57 15.27
CA ILE A 238 8.19 -16.74 14.84
C ILE A 238 7.58 -17.51 16.01
N GLY A 239 7.37 -16.87 17.16
CA GLY A 239 6.92 -17.52 18.39
C GLY A 239 8.04 -18.13 19.25
N LYS A 240 9.30 -17.78 18.96
CA LYS A 240 10.49 -18.23 19.68
C LYS A 240 11.25 -17.08 20.34
N GLY A 241 10.66 -15.88 20.34
CA GLY A 241 11.22 -14.66 20.89
C GLY A 241 11.82 -13.74 19.83
N TYR A 242 12.12 -12.52 20.27
CA TYR A 242 12.68 -11.45 19.45
C TYR A 242 13.86 -11.89 18.60
N GLY A 243 13.83 -11.57 17.30
CA GLY A 243 14.89 -11.86 16.34
C GLY A 243 14.97 -13.32 15.89
N SER A 244 13.99 -14.18 16.24
CA SER A 244 14.00 -15.59 15.88
C SER A 244 13.52 -15.88 14.46
N GLY A 245 12.92 -14.89 13.78
CA GLY A 245 12.36 -15.01 12.44
C GLY A 245 13.39 -14.85 11.32
N PRO A 246 13.01 -15.23 10.09
CA PRO A 246 13.90 -15.16 8.93
C PRO A 246 13.87 -13.82 8.20
N TRP A 247 13.01 -12.88 8.63
CA TRP A 247 12.79 -11.62 7.94
C TRP A 247 13.88 -10.58 8.24
N GLN A 248 14.06 -9.63 7.33
CA GLN A 248 15.06 -8.57 7.47
C GLN A 248 14.55 -7.35 8.25
N THR A 249 13.42 -7.43 8.92
CA THR A 249 12.77 -6.27 9.57
C THR A 249 13.73 -5.55 10.54
N LEU A 250 14.51 -6.29 11.33
CA LEU A 250 15.48 -5.68 12.24
C LEU A 250 16.58 -4.93 11.49
N VAL A 251 17.06 -5.45 10.36
CA VAL A 251 18.05 -4.80 9.50
C VAL A 251 17.48 -3.52 8.88
N VAL A 252 16.24 -3.58 8.41
CA VAL A 252 15.57 -2.39 7.85
C VAL A 252 15.35 -1.31 8.91
N ARG A 253 15.04 -1.69 10.16
CA ARG A 253 14.96 -0.76 11.30
C ARG A 253 16.30 -0.10 11.57
N ASP A 254 17.39 -0.86 11.54
CA ASP A 254 18.75 -0.32 11.70
C ASP A 254 19.07 0.69 10.59
N TRP A 255 18.69 0.43 9.35
CA TRP A 255 18.85 1.40 8.24
C TRP A 255 18.13 2.71 8.52
N MET A 256 16.89 2.67 9.02
CA MET A 256 16.15 3.90 9.35
C MET A 256 16.79 4.67 10.49
N GLN A 257 17.36 3.98 11.47
CA GLN A 257 18.14 4.60 12.55
C GLN A 257 19.42 5.26 12.00
N GLU A 258 20.15 4.59 11.12
CA GLU A 258 21.35 5.14 10.46
C GLU A 258 21.04 6.37 9.59
N LEU A 259 19.87 6.37 8.94
CA LEU A 259 19.37 7.51 8.15
C LEU A 259 18.84 8.65 9.02
N GLY A 260 18.77 8.45 10.35
CA GLY A 260 18.33 9.47 11.31
C GLY A 260 16.83 9.77 11.25
N VAL A 261 16.01 8.84 10.76
CA VAL A 261 14.56 9.00 10.77
C VAL A 261 14.04 8.98 12.20
N LYS A 262 13.24 9.99 12.56
CA LYS A 262 12.75 10.16 13.93
C LYS A 262 11.29 9.74 14.13
N HIS A 263 10.48 9.81 13.08
CA HIS A 263 9.05 9.56 13.18
C HIS A 263 8.71 8.19 12.57
N HIS A 264 8.11 7.33 13.38
CA HIS A 264 7.72 5.98 12.97
C HIS A 264 6.26 5.73 13.37
N PHE A 265 5.43 5.45 12.38
CA PHE A 265 4.03 5.05 12.53
C PHE A 265 3.95 3.55 12.28
N ILE A 266 3.71 2.74 13.32
CA ILE A 266 3.88 1.29 13.25
C ILE A 266 2.54 0.61 13.53
N ASP A 267 2.10 -0.27 12.64
CA ASP A 267 0.83 -1.00 12.75
C ASP A 267 0.66 -1.70 14.13
N LYS A 268 1.73 -2.27 14.67
CA LYS A 268 1.69 -2.90 16.00
C LYS A 268 1.21 -1.98 17.13
N ASP A 269 1.33 -0.67 16.99
CA ASP A 269 0.95 0.32 17.99
C ASP A 269 -0.48 0.84 17.81
N GLY A 270 -1.18 0.38 16.78
CA GLY A 270 -2.56 0.74 16.48
C GLY A 270 -2.74 1.46 15.13
N THR A 271 -3.97 1.87 14.88
CA THR A 271 -4.29 2.74 13.74
C THR A 271 -3.78 4.15 13.98
N HIS A 272 -3.03 4.69 13.02
CA HIS A 272 -2.43 6.04 13.12
C HIS A 272 -3.22 7.05 12.29
N GLU A 273 -3.59 8.18 12.90
CA GLU A 273 -4.08 9.37 12.21
C GLU A 273 -2.92 10.34 12.00
N ILE A 274 -2.67 10.73 10.76
CA ILE A 274 -1.62 11.67 10.36
C ILE A 274 -2.31 12.86 9.69
N VAL A 275 -2.25 14.01 10.35
CA VAL A 275 -2.78 15.26 9.81
C VAL A 275 -1.75 15.88 8.88
N LEU A 276 -2.15 16.21 7.65
CA LEU A 276 -1.26 16.80 6.65
C LEU A 276 -1.66 18.27 6.39
N PRO A 277 -0.69 19.18 6.26
CA PRO A 277 0.75 18.94 6.46
C PRO A 277 1.09 18.61 7.92
N PHE A 278 1.99 17.63 8.08
CA PHE A 278 2.49 17.19 9.39
C PHE A 278 3.65 18.08 9.85
N VAL A 279 3.69 18.39 11.14
CA VAL A 279 4.78 19.19 11.73
C VAL A 279 5.88 18.25 12.23
N PHE A 280 7.03 18.28 11.55
CA PHE A 280 8.22 17.54 11.97
C PHE A 280 9.00 18.36 13.01
N ASP A 281 9.42 17.70 14.11
CA ASP A 281 10.24 18.27 15.17
C ASP A 281 11.72 18.35 14.79
#